data_e0f9e6f6811e6dfd34440825a56d7258
#
_entry.id   e0f9e6f6811e6dfd34440825a56d7258
#
_cell.length_a   1.000
_cell.length_b   1.000
_cell.length_c   1.000
_cell.angle_alpha   90.00
_cell.angle_beta   90.00
_cell.angle_gamma   90.00
#
_symmetry.space_group_name_H-M   'P 1'
#
loop_
_entity.id
_entity.type
_entity.pdbx_description
1 polymer ?
#
loop_
_entity_poly.entity_id
_entity_poly.type
_entity_poly.pdbx_seq_one_letter_code
_entity_poly.pdbx_strand_id
1 'polypeptide(L)'
;DFEVPESLDKVLREYQKRGFLWIKTLNYNGFGGILADDMGLGKTLQVIAFLLSEFLERRNTVVENIAVKETAMLNMQSEIETVEQACKAAEAQKADGKKADGQTGKLQRNTLIIAPASLVYNWSSEIQRFAPELTAKMVTGTAAERRQILAEADSEDILLTSYDLLKRDISEYEGYKFRCEIIDEAQYIKNANTQAAKAVKEVQADFRLALTGTPVENRLSELWSIF
;
A
#
# COMPACT_ATOMS: atom_id res chain seq x y z
N ASP A 1 -8.97 -11.62 -14.67
CA ASP A 1 -8.67 -12.67 -13.66
C ASP A 1 -7.40 -12.27 -12.95
N PHE A 2 -7.39 -12.37 -11.61
CA PHE A 2 -6.20 -12.11 -10.81
C PHE A 2 -5.33 -13.37 -10.75
N GLU A 3 -4.01 -13.18 -10.86
CA GLU A 3 -3.04 -14.27 -10.78
C GLU A 3 -2.14 -14.11 -9.55
N VAL A 4 -1.81 -15.24 -8.94
CA VAL A 4 -0.84 -15.28 -7.83
C VAL A 4 0.54 -14.95 -8.41
N PRO A 5 1.36 -14.11 -7.75
CA PRO A 5 2.74 -13.88 -8.18
C PRO A 5 3.50 -15.19 -8.37
N GLU A 6 4.20 -15.34 -9.50
CA GLU A 6 4.87 -16.60 -9.91
C GLU A 6 5.82 -17.13 -8.83
N SER A 7 6.54 -16.21 -8.14
CA SER A 7 7.45 -16.56 -7.04
C SER A 7 6.75 -17.24 -5.86
N LEU A 8 5.45 -16.99 -5.66
CA LEU A 8 4.67 -17.51 -4.54
C LEU A 8 3.67 -18.61 -4.95
N ASP A 9 3.47 -18.85 -6.23
CA ASP A 9 2.45 -19.82 -6.69
C ASP A 9 2.70 -21.23 -6.16
N LYS A 10 3.96 -21.66 -6.07
CA LYS A 10 4.35 -22.96 -5.51
C LYS A 10 4.45 -22.99 -3.99
N VAL A 11 4.46 -21.82 -3.34
CA VAL A 11 4.59 -21.67 -1.88
C VAL A 11 3.22 -21.66 -1.22
N LEU A 12 2.25 -20.99 -1.86
CA LEU A 12 0.88 -20.89 -1.37
C LEU A 12 0.12 -22.20 -1.52
N ARG A 13 -0.57 -22.60 -0.46
CA ARG A 13 -1.54 -23.70 -0.50
C ARG A 13 -2.83 -23.23 -1.18
N GLU A 14 -3.65 -24.13 -1.68
CA GLU A 14 -4.88 -23.81 -2.41
C GLU A 14 -5.84 -22.91 -1.64
N TYR A 15 -6.00 -23.10 -0.34
CA TYR A 15 -6.85 -22.22 0.47
C TYR A 15 -6.26 -20.82 0.63
N GLN A 16 -4.92 -20.69 0.65
CA GLN A 16 -4.23 -19.39 0.70
C GLN A 16 -4.35 -18.63 -0.62
N LYS A 17 -4.29 -19.36 -1.75
CA LYS A 17 -4.58 -18.78 -3.08
C LYS A 17 -6.00 -18.23 -3.15
N ARG A 18 -6.97 -18.96 -2.60
CA ARG A 18 -8.37 -18.48 -2.51
C ARG A 18 -8.47 -17.22 -1.64
N GLY A 19 -7.77 -17.17 -0.50
CA GLY A 19 -7.73 -15.99 0.35
C GLY A 19 -7.09 -14.79 -0.36
N PHE A 20 -5.98 -15.01 -1.06
CA PHE A 20 -5.36 -14.00 -1.93
C PHE A 20 -6.35 -13.44 -2.97
N LEU A 21 -7.02 -14.32 -3.73
CA LEU A 21 -8.01 -13.91 -4.73
C LEU A 21 -9.17 -13.13 -4.12
N TRP A 22 -9.62 -13.52 -2.93
CA TRP A 22 -10.65 -12.81 -2.19
C TRP A 22 -10.20 -11.41 -1.79
N ILE A 23 -8.97 -11.25 -1.27
CA ILE A 23 -8.40 -9.94 -0.91
C ILE A 23 -8.30 -9.05 -2.16
N LYS A 24 -7.78 -9.57 -3.28
CA LYS A 24 -7.71 -8.85 -4.56
C LYS A 24 -9.09 -8.40 -5.04
N THR A 25 -10.08 -9.26 -4.94
CA THR A 25 -11.47 -8.94 -5.34
C THR A 25 -12.04 -7.81 -4.47
N LEU A 26 -11.80 -7.82 -3.17
CA LEU A 26 -12.24 -6.75 -2.28
C LEU A 26 -11.57 -5.42 -2.65
N ASN A 27 -10.22 -5.43 -2.79
CA ASN A 27 -9.47 -4.24 -3.15
C ASN A 27 -9.94 -3.65 -4.49
N TYR A 28 -10.12 -4.49 -5.50
CA TYR A 28 -10.59 -4.07 -6.83
C TYR A 28 -11.97 -3.40 -6.79
N ASN A 29 -12.87 -3.88 -5.93
CA ASN A 29 -14.21 -3.31 -5.78
C ASN A 29 -14.28 -2.17 -4.75
N GLY A 30 -13.17 -1.76 -4.14
CA GLY A 30 -13.12 -0.67 -3.16
C GLY A 30 -13.73 -1.03 -1.80
N PHE A 31 -13.81 -2.31 -1.46
CA PHE A 31 -14.32 -2.79 -0.16
C PHE A 31 -13.17 -3.20 0.75
N GLY A 32 -13.22 -2.79 2.02
CA GLY A 32 -12.39 -3.40 3.06
C GLY A 32 -12.84 -4.82 3.42
N GLY A 33 -12.03 -5.54 4.21
CA GLY A 33 -12.37 -6.90 4.60
C GLY A 33 -11.73 -7.37 5.90
N ILE A 34 -12.24 -8.49 6.40
CA ILE A 34 -11.68 -9.19 7.57
C ILE A 34 -11.30 -10.61 7.15
N LEU A 35 -10.02 -10.90 7.17
CA LEU A 35 -9.50 -12.26 6.98
C LEU A 35 -9.47 -12.98 8.32
N ALA A 36 -10.46 -13.82 8.52
CA ALA A 36 -10.76 -14.49 9.78
C ALA A 36 -10.43 -15.98 9.73
N ASP A 37 -9.16 -16.29 9.47
CA ASP A 37 -8.66 -17.66 9.48
C ASP A 37 -8.10 -18.03 10.85
N ASP A 38 -8.08 -19.31 11.20
CA ASP A 38 -7.45 -19.80 12.43
C ASP A 38 -5.97 -19.40 12.52
N MET A 39 -5.45 -19.34 13.75
CA MET A 39 -4.03 -19.08 13.97
C MET A 39 -3.16 -20.14 13.27
N GLY A 40 -2.05 -19.72 12.66
CA GLY A 40 -1.12 -20.62 11.99
C GLY A 40 -1.50 -21.00 10.54
N LEU A 41 -2.63 -20.56 10.01
CA LEU A 41 -3.01 -20.81 8.61
C LEU A 41 -2.31 -19.88 7.61
N GLY A 42 -1.34 -19.08 8.04
CA GLY A 42 -0.52 -18.25 7.14
C GLY A 42 -1.28 -17.07 6.53
N LYS A 43 -2.07 -16.35 7.33
CA LYS A 43 -2.69 -15.08 6.92
C LYS A 43 -1.66 -14.07 6.41
N THR A 44 -0.53 -13.96 7.11
CA THR A 44 0.60 -13.10 6.73
C THR A 44 1.05 -13.38 5.29
N LEU A 45 1.22 -14.65 4.93
CA LEU A 45 1.66 -15.04 3.58
C LEU A 45 0.64 -14.69 2.49
N GLN A 46 -0.65 -14.80 2.76
CA GLN A 46 -1.73 -14.38 1.85
C GLN A 46 -1.68 -12.88 1.60
N VAL A 47 -1.44 -12.09 2.66
CA VAL A 47 -1.30 -10.63 2.56
C VAL A 47 -0.01 -10.25 1.84
N ILE A 48 1.11 -10.90 2.11
CA ILE A 48 2.38 -10.66 1.39
C ILE A 48 2.19 -10.92 -0.11
N ALA A 49 1.51 -12.00 -0.48
CA ALA A 49 1.22 -12.29 -1.88
C ALA A 49 0.35 -11.20 -2.53
N PHE A 50 -0.65 -10.69 -1.80
CA PHE A 50 -1.46 -9.57 -2.23
C PHE A 50 -0.62 -8.30 -2.43
N LEU A 51 0.20 -7.92 -1.47
CA LEU A 51 1.04 -6.73 -1.55
C LEU A 51 2.08 -6.83 -2.69
N LEU A 52 2.65 -8.02 -2.91
CA LEU A 52 3.56 -8.27 -4.02
C LEU A 52 2.86 -8.13 -5.37
N SER A 53 1.66 -8.70 -5.52
CA SER A 53 0.84 -8.57 -6.74
C SER A 53 0.56 -7.09 -7.03
N GLU A 54 0.10 -6.32 -6.05
CA GLU A 54 -0.16 -4.88 -6.19
C GLU A 54 1.09 -4.09 -6.62
N PHE A 55 2.24 -4.43 -6.05
CA PHE A 55 3.53 -3.82 -6.40
C PHE A 55 3.93 -4.12 -7.85
N LEU A 56 3.85 -5.38 -8.26
CA LEU A 56 4.22 -5.82 -9.61
C LEU A 56 3.29 -5.21 -10.67
N GLU A 57 1.99 -5.14 -10.43
CA GLU A 57 1.01 -4.53 -11.32
C GLU A 57 1.31 -3.04 -11.53
N ARG A 58 1.58 -2.29 -10.43
CA ARG A 58 1.96 -0.88 -10.54
C ARG A 58 3.25 -0.68 -11.32
N ARG A 59 4.26 -1.51 -11.05
CA ARG A 59 5.55 -1.44 -11.74
C ARG A 59 5.39 -1.68 -13.23
N ASN A 60 4.59 -2.67 -13.63
CA ASN A 60 4.31 -2.96 -15.04
C ASN A 60 3.56 -1.80 -15.72
N THR A 61 2.57 -1.22 -15.05
CA THR A 61 1.84 -0.04 -15.57
C THR A 61 2.77 1.16 -15.78
N VAL A 62 3.74 1.39 -14.87
CA VAL A 62 4.72 2.46 -15.02
C VAL A 62 5.62 2.20 -16.23
N VAL A 63 6.12 0.96 -16.39
CA VAL A 63 6.97 0.57 -17.54
C VAL A 63 6.22 0.74 -18.86
N GLU A 64 4.97 0.27 -18.93
CA GLU A 64 4.12 0.43 -20.11
C GLU A 64 3.89 1.92 -20.45
N ASN A 65 3.60 2.75 -19.46
CA ASN A 65 3.42 4.18 -19.64
C ASN A 65 4.71 4.89 -20.11
N ILE A 66 5.88 4.46 -19.65
CA ILE A 66 7.17 4.98 -20.12
C ILE A 66 7.38 4.58 -21.59
N ALA A 67 7.17 3.31 -21.94
CA ALA A 67 7.32 2.81 -23.30
C ALA A 67 6.38 3.53 -24.29
N VAL A 68 5.13 3.77 -23.88
CA VAL A 68 4.16 4.55 -24.68
C VAL A 68 4.65 5.99 -24.87
N LYS A 69 5.17 6.65 -23.82
CA LYS A 69 5.70 8.01 -23.91
C LYS A 69 6.95 8.08 -24.78
N GLU A 70 7.87 7.12 -24.66
CA GLU A 70 9.06 7.05 -25.51
C GLU A 70 8.68 6.86 -26.99
N THR A 71 7.72 5.97 -27.27
CA THR A 71 7.21 5.75 -28.63
C THR A 71 6.54 7.02 -29.18
N ALA A 72 5.76 7.73 -28.35
CA ALA A 72 5.13 8.99 -28.74
C ALA A 72 6.18 10.08 -28.99
N MET A 73 7.24 10.17 -28.19
CA MET A 73 8.34 11.11 -28.40
C MET A 73 9.13 10.80 -29.68
N LEU A 74 9.40 9.52 -29.98
CA LEU A 74 10.04 9.12 -31.24
C LEU A 74 9.19 9.47 -32.44
N ASN A 75 7.87 9.26 -32.36
CA ASN A 75 6.95 9.66 -33.44
C ASN A 75 6.88 11.19 -33.61
N MET A 76 6.84 11.94 -32.50
CA MET A 76 6.92 13.42 -32.55
C MET A 76 8.25 13.90 -33.13
N GLN A 77 9.37 13.26 -32.79
CA GLN A 77 10.67 13.60 -33.38
C GLN A 77 10.70 13.37 -34.89
N SER A 78 10.12 12.25 -35.38
CA SER A 78 10.00 12.00 -36.82
C SER A 78 9.06 12.99 -37.51
N GLU A 79 8.00 13.46 -36.84
CA GLU A 79 7.11 14.52 -37.36
C GLU A 79 7.79 15.90 -37.35
N ILE A 80 8.61 16.21 -36.31
CA ILE A 80 9.38 17.45 -36.21
C ILE A 80 10.44 17.49 -37.31
N GLU A 81 11.16 16.41 -37.60
CA GLU A 81 12.10 16.35 -38.74
C GLU A 81 11.41 16.56 -40.08
N THR A 82 10.18 16.05 -40.20
CA THR A 82 9.35 16.27 -41.42
C THR A 82 8.83 17.71 -41.47
N VAL A 83 8.48 18.32 -40.34
CA VAL A 83 8.00 19.69 -40.20
C VAL A 83 9.15 20.70 -40.29
N GLU A 84 10.34 20.40 -39.72
CA GLU A 84 11.53 21.25 -39.90
C GLU A 84 11.97 21.36 -41.37
N GLN A 85 11.78 20.30 -42.16
CA GLN A 85 11.95 20.41 -43.63
C GLN A 85 10.87 21.29 -44.29
N ALA A 86 9.67 21.39 -43.68
CA ALA A 86 8.58 22.24 -44.13
C ALA A 86 8.61 23.67 -43.55
N CYS A 87 9.13 23.84 -42.31
CA CYS A 87 9.11 25.10 -41.54
C CYS A 87 10.32 26.01 -41.71
N LYS A 88 11.23 25.77 -42.67
CA LYS A 88 12.18 26.81 -43.08
C LYS A 88 11.50 28.04 -43.73
N ALA A 89 10.17 28.11 -43.71
CA ALA A 89 9.37 29.14 -44.34
C ALA A 89 8.44 29.96 -43.46
N ALA A 90 8.41 29.81 -42.13
CA ALA A 90 7.56 30.66 -41.27
C ALA A 90 8.10 30.80 -39.84
N GLU A 91 8.71 31.95 -39.58
CA GLU A 91 9.07 32.41 -38.24
C GLU A 91 7.92 33.03 -37.46
N ALA A 92 7.96 32.85 -36.15
CA ALA A 92 7.44 33.68 -35.05
C ALA A 92 5.95 33.59 -34.67
N GLN A 93 5.70 33.03 -33.47
CA GLN A 93 5.13 33.77 -32.32
C GLN A 93 4.91 32.91 -31.07
N LYS A 94 5.60 33.36 -30.01
CA LYS A 94 5.30 33.42 -28.56
C LYS A 94 4.64 32.26 -27.80
N ALA A 95 5.41 31.86 -26.78
CA ALA A 95 5.08 31.10 -25.57
C ALA A 95 4.02 31.75 -24.66
N ASP A 96 3.21 30.95 -24.05
CA ASP A 96 2.67 31.31 -22.72
C ASP A 96 2.63 30.07 -21.81
N GLY A 97 3.32 30.18 -20.68
CA GLY A 97 3.46 29.12 -19.71
C GLY A 97 2.28 29.10 -18.74
N LYS A 98 1.67 27.94 -18.56
CA LYS A 98 0.76 27.69 -17.45
C LYS A 98 1.48 26.92 -16.34
N LYS A 99 1.65 27.58 -15.19
CA LYS A 99 2.04 26.99 -13.93
C LYS A 99 0.94 26.06 -13.45
N ALA A 100 1.32 24.85 -13.04
CA ALA A 100 0.43 23.93 -12.35
C ALA A 100 0.16 24.45 -10.95
N ASP A 101 -1.10 24.58 -10.58
CA ASP A 101 -1.57 24.92 -9.24
C ASP A 101 -1.19 23.84 -8.25
N GLY A 102 -0.54 24.25 -7.15
CA GLY A 102 -0.20 23.40 -6.04
C GLY A 102 -1.45 23.01 -5.24
N GLN A 103 -1.96 21.83 -5.48
CA GLN A 103 -2.82 21.17 -4.50
C GLN A 103 -1.94 20.64 -3.36
N THR A 104 -2.15 21.12 -2.14
CA THR A 104 -1.65 20.55 -0.90
C THR A 104 -2.38 19.23 -0.62
N GLY A 105 -2.16 18.24 -1.47
CA GLY A 105 -2.64 16.87 -1.28
C GLY A 105 -1.77 16.14 -0.25
N LYS A 106 -2.38 15.26 0.53
CA LYS A 106 -1.63 14.34 1.41
C LYS A 106 -0.65 13.51 0.58
N LEU A 107 0.53 13.26 1.14
CA LEU A 107 1.53 12.41 0.50
C LEU A 107 1.00 10.97 0.43
N GLN A 108 0.86 10.45 -0.79
CA GLN A 108 0.45 9.06 -1.01
C GLN A 108 1.58 8.12 -0.59
N ARG A 109 1.26 7.16 0.27
CA ARG A 109 2.14 6.07 0.71
C ARG A 109 1.61 4.72 0.24
N ASN A 110 2.45 3.69 0.23
CA ASN A 110 2.04 2.36 -0.18
C ASN A 110 1.18 1.68 0.90
N THR A 111 1.80 1.09 1.89
CA THR A 111 1.12 0.26 2.88
C THR A 111 1.56 0.61 4.29
N LEU A 112 0.61 0.66 5.21
CA LEU A 112 0.86 0.66 6.65
C LEU A 112 0.37 -0.67 7.23
N ILE A 113 1.26 -1.40 7.90
CA ILE A 113 0.93 -2.61 8.65
C ILE A 113 1.01 -2.29 10.14
N ILE A 114 -0.09 -2.51 10.85
CA ILE A 114 -0.22 -2.30 12.28
C ILE A 114 -0.37 -3.67 12.94
N ALA A 115 0.54 -4.02 13.83
CA ALA A 115 0.58 -5.32 14.47
C ALA A 115 0.91 -5.19 15.98
N PRO A 116 0.67 -6.23 16.80
CA PRO A 116 1.29 -6.31 18.12
C PRO A 116 2.81 -6.15 18.05
N ALA A 117 3.41 -5.47 19.03
CA ALA A 117 4.85 -5.18 19.02
C ALA A 117 5.72 -6.42 18.81
N SER A 118 5.31 -7.58 19.35
CA SER A 118 5.99 -8.86 19.18
C SER A 118 5.97 -9.40 17.74
N LEU A 119 5.04 -8.95 16.90
CA LEU A 119 4.86 -9.44 15.54
C LEU A 119 5.48 -8.52 14.47
N VAL A 120 5.85 -7.30 14.81
CA VAL A 120 6.45 -6.34 13.87
C VAL A 120 7.72 -6.91 13.20
N TYR A 121 8.59 -7.53 13.97
CA TYR A 121 9.78 -8.21 13.45
C TYR A 121 9.45 -9.41 12.57
N ASN A 122 8.43 -10.17 12.94
CA ASN A 122 7.99 -11.32 12.16
C ASN A 122 7.51 -10.88 10.78
N TRP A 123 6.71 -9.82 10.71
CA TRP A 123 6.28 -9.22 9.44
C TRP A 123 7.46 -8.81 8.55
N SER A 124 8.43 -8.10 9.12
CA SER A 124 9.63 -7.70 8.37
C SER A 124 10.40 -8.90 7.83
N SER A 125 10.60 -9.93 8.64
CA SER A 125 11.32 -11.16 8.26
C SER A 125 10.56 -11.96 7.20
N GLU A 126 9.25 -12.06 7.29
CA GLU A 126 8.42 -12.77 6.32
C GLU A 126 8.37 -12.03 4.98
N ILE A 127 8.25 -10.70 4.99
CA ILE A 127 8.33 -9.89 3.75
C ILE A 127 9.68 -10.11 3.08
N GLN A 128 10.78 -9.99 3.81
CA GLN A 128 12.13 -10.19 3.25
C GLN A 128 12.32 -11.61 2.68
N ARG A 129 11.70 -12.60 3.30
CA ARG A 129 11.81 -14.00 2.88
C ARG A 129 10.98 -14.33 1.64
N PHE A 130 9.74 -13.85 1.57
CA PHE A 130 8.77 -14.27 0.56
C PHE A 130 8.57 -13.27 -0.57
N ALA A 131 8.89 -12.01 -0.34
CA ALA A 131 8.78 -10.93 -1.31
C ALA A 131 9.94 -9.93 -1.15
N PRO A 132 11.19 -10.35 -1.45
CA PRO A 132 12.37 -9.51 -1.27
C PRO A 132 12.36 -8.25 -2.16
N GLU A 133 11.48 -8.17 -3.14
CA GLU A 133 11.25 -7.00 -3.97
C GLU A 133 10.56 -5.86 -3.21
N LEU A 134 9.86 -6.18 -2.11
CA LEU A 134 9.18 -5.22 -1.26
C LEU A 134 10.13 -4.69 -0.19
N THR A 135 10.20 -3.39 -0.04
CA THR A 135 10.95 -2.75 1.04
C THR A 135 10.06 -2.51 2.25
N ALA A 136 10.40 -3.14 3.37
CA ALA A 136 9.69 -2.96 4.64
C ALA A 136 10.53 -2.15 5.63
N LYS A 137 9.98 -1.03 6.13
CA LYS A 137 10.62 -0.16 7.13
C LYS A 137 9.88 -0.25 8.46
N MET A 138 10.59 -0.65 9.49
CA MET A 138 10.02 -0.72 10.86
C MET A 138 10.06 0.66 11.50
N VAL A 139 8.90 1.24 11.77
CA VAL A 139 8.74 2.53 12.48
C VAL A 139 8.82 2.25 13.98
N THR A 140 10.05 2.07 14.47
CA THR A 140 10.38 1.68 15.86
C THR A 140 11.50 2.54 16.42
N GLY A 141 11.87 2.36 17.69
CA GLY A 141 12.91 3.14 18.36
C GLY A 141 12.39 4.37 19.10
N THR A 142 13.21 5.40 19.24
CA THR A 142 12.86 6.69 19.85
C THR A 142 11.89 7.50 18.98
N ALA A 143 11.21 8.49 19.56
CA ALA A 143 10.30 9.34 18.78
C ALA A 143 11.00 10.08 17.63
N ALA A 144 12.27 10.47 17.82
CA ALA A 144 13.06 11.13 16.77
C ALA A 144 13.37 10.19 15.62
N GLU A 145 13.81 8.95 15.92
CA GLU A 145 14.09 7.92 14.92
C GLU A 145 12.82 7.55 14.13
N ARG A 146 11.69 7.41 14.79
CA ARG A 146 10.42 7.09 14.11
C ARG A 146 9.98 8.21 13.16
N ARG A 147 10.07 9.49 13.57
CA ARG A 147 9.81 10.62 12.68
C ARG A 147 10.75 10.64 11.49
N GLN A 148 12.04 10.36 11.70
CA GLN A 148 13.01 10.27 10.63
C GLN A 148 12.65 9.16 9.64
N ILE A 149 12.31 7.96 10.12
CA ILE A 149 11.89 6.82 9.27
C ILE A 149 10.66 7.19 8.43
N LEU A 150 9.65 7.85 9.05
CA LEU A 150 8.47 8.31 8.33
C LEU A 150 8.80 9.36 7.26
N ALA A 151 9.70 10.30 7.55
CA ALA A 151 10.10 11.34 6.61
C ALA A 151 10.93 10.80 5.43
N GLU A 152 11.80 9.82 5.67
CA GLU A 152 12.69 9.22 4.68
C GLU A 152 12.08 8.03 3.92
N ALA A 153 10.87 7.61 4.27
CA ALA A 153 10.21 6.52 3.60
C ALA A 153 9.79 6.92 2.18
N ASP A 154 10.05 6.05 1.22
CA ASP A 154 9.57 6.21 -0.16
C ASP A 154 8.07 5.88 -0.27
N SER A 155 7.46 6.35 -1.37
CA SER A 155 6.03 6.12 -1.63
C SER A 155 5.68 4.63 -1.82
N GLU A 156 6.65 3.78 -2.12
CA GLU A 156 6.46 2.35 -2.33
C GLU A 156 6.86 1.50 -1.10
N ASP A 157 7.43 2.12 -0.05
CA ASP A 157 7.81 1.41 1.17
C ASP A 157 6.58 0.92 1.95
N ILE A 158 6.71 -0.28 2.52
CA ILE A 158 5.76 -0.81 3.50
C ILE A 158 6.22 -0.37 4.88
N LEU A 159 5.40 0.39 5.58
CA LEU A 159 5.67 0.83 6.94
C LEU A 159 5.08 -0.17 7.94
N LEU A 160 5.91 -0.63 8.88
CA LEU A 160 5.53 -1.56 9.93
C LEU A 160 5.55 -0.84 11.28
N THR A 161 4.44 -0.84 12.01
CA THR A 161 4.38 -0.22 13.34
C THR A 161 3.55 -1.06 14.31
N SER A 162 3.65 -0.75 15.59
CA SER A 162 2.80 -1.38 16.61
C SER A 162 1.64 -0.47 17.02
N TYR A 163 0.57 -1.07 17.56
CA TYR A 163 -0.58 -0.33 18.10
C TYR A 163 -0.18 0.76 19.10
N ASP A 164 0.77 0.46 19.96
CA ASP A 164 1.23 1.42 20.99
C ASP A 164 2.04 2.57 20.39
N LEU A 165 2.85 2.31 19.38
CA LEU A 165 3.61 3.35 18.69
C LEU A 165 2.70 4.19 17.82
N LEU A 166 1.79 3.59 17.05
CA LEU A 166 0.81 4.33 16.28
C LEU A 166 -0.02 5.28 17.15
N LYS A 167 -0.52 4.79 18.28
CA LYS A 167 -1.29 5.60 19.24
C LYS A 167 -0.50 6.81 19.77
N ARG A 168 0.81 6.67 19.96
CA ARG A 168 1.67 7.77 20.44
C ARG A 168 1.95 8.80 19.37
N ASP A 169 2.10 8.35 18.15
CA ASP A 169 2.62 9.14 17.04
C ASP A 169 1.55 9.45 15.99
N ILE A 170 0.27 9.29 16.31
CA ILE A 170 -0.80 9.41 15.31
C ILE A 170 -0.77 10.77 14.56
N SER A 171 -0.40 11.84 15.24
CA SER A 171 -0.23 13.17 14.61
C SER A 171 0.83 13.20 13.51
N GLU A 172 1.84 12.33 13.58
CA GLU A 172 2.88 12.25 12.55
C GLU A 172 2.36 11.58 11.25
N TYR A 173 1.20 10.90 11.34
CA TYR A 173 0.57 10.23 10.18
C TYR A 173 -0.48 11.10 9.48
N GLU A 174 -0.88 12.25 10.03
CA GLU A 174 -1.92 13.14 9.47
C GLU A 174 -1.60 13.62 8.04
N GLY A 175 -0.31 13.76 7.70
CA GLY A 175 0.16 14.19 6.39
C GLY A 175 0.13 13.10 5.31
N TYR A 176 -0.17 11.85 5.67
CA TYR A 176 -0.10 10.71 4.76
C TYR A 176 -1.47 10.12 4.46
N LYS A 177 -1.58 9.55 3.25
CA LYS A 177 -2.68 8.68 2.84
C LYS A 177 -2.07 7.39 2.32
N PHE A 178 -2.49 6.26 2.87
CA PHE A 178 -2.00 4.95 2.47
C PHE A 178 -2.89 4.34 1.38
N ARG A 179 -2.31 3.57 0.48
CA ARG A 179 -3.08 2.72 -0.44
C ARG A 179 -3.73 1.58 0.31
N CYS A 180 -2.98 1.02 1.27
CA CYS A 180 -3.43 -0.13 2.04
C CYS A 180 -3.09 0.04 3.52
N GLU A 181 -4.04 -0.28 4.39
CA GLU A 181 -3.85 -0.42 5.83
C GLU A 181 -4.16 -1.86 6.23
N ILE A 182 -3.17 -2.56 6.75
CA ILE A 182 -3.30 -3.92 7.27
C ILE A 182 -3.28 -3.86 8.79
N ILE A 183 -4.31 -4.42 9.40
CA ILE A 183 -4.51 -4.43 10.85
C ILE A 183 -4.39 -5.87 11.33
N ASP A 184 -3.22 -6.25 11.84
CA ASP A 184 -2.98 -7.62 12.30
C ASP A 184 -3.42 -7.81 13.76
N GLU A 185 -3.94 -9.00 14.06
CA GLU A 185 -4.55 -9.31 15.36
C GLU A 185 -5.62 -8.26 15.76
N ALA A 186 -6.55 -8.01 14.84
CA ALA A 186 -7.53 -6.93 14.94
C ALA A 186 -8.41 -6.98 16.20
N GLN A 187 -8.44 -8.09 16.92
CA GLN A 187 -9.10 -8.17 18.24
C GLN A 187 -8.52 -7.18 19.27
N TYR A 188 -7.29 -6.66 19.06
CA TYR A 188 -6.72 -5.60 19.90
C TYR A 188 -7.53 -4.29 19.86
N ILE A 189 -8.28 -4.07 18.79
CA ILE A 189 -9.10 -2.86 18.60
C ILE A 189 -10.59 -3.13 18.60
N LYS A 190 -11.04 -4.30 19.05
CA LYS A 190 -12.48 -4.66 19.15
C LYS A 190 -13.31 -3.68 19.98
N ASN A 191 -12.69 -2.99 20.94
CA ASN A 191 -13.33 -1.90 21.67
C ASN A 191 -13.01 -0.56 21.02
N ALA A 192 -13.99 -0.01 20.29
CA ALA A 192 -13.88 1.27 19.57
C ALA A 192 -13.50 2.48 20.44
N ASN A 193 -13.72 2.39 21.76
CA ASN A 193 -13.43 3.49 22.69
C ASN A 193 -11.95 3.56 23.10
N THR A 194 -11.14 2.54 22.81
CA THR A 194 -9.72 2.55 23.15
C THR A 194 -8.95 3.55 22.30
N GLN A 195 -7.86 4.09 22.85
CA GLN A 195 -6.99 5.02 22.12
C GLN A 195 -6.35 4.34 20.89
N ALA A 196 -6.04 3.03 20.98
CA ALA A 196 -5.51 2.27 19.84
C ALA A 196 -6.53 2.17 18.70
N ALA A 197 -7.80 1.85 19.02
CA ALA A 197 -8.86 1.79 18.02
C ALA A 197 -9.12 3.16 17.34
N LYS A 198 -9.06 4.24 18.12
CA LYS A 198 -9.18 5.60 17.58
C LYS A 198 -8.02 5.93 16.65
N ALA A 199 -6.78 5.65 17.06
CA ALA A 199 -5.61 5.90 16.24
C ALA A 199 -5.64 5.13 14.91
N VAL A 200 -6.01 3.85 14.93
CA VAL A 200 -6.18 3.04 13.70
C VAL A 200 -7.24 3.67 12.76
N LYS A 201 -8.37 4.10 13.29
CA LYS A 201 -9.42 4.74 12.47
C LYS A 201 -9.03 6.11 11.90
N GLU A 202 -8.12 6.81 12.54
CA GLU A 202 -7.62 8.12 12.12
C GLU A 202 -6.67 8.03 10.93
N VAL A 203 -5.99 6.88 10.75
CA VAL A 203 -5.18 6.60 9.56
C VAL A 203 -6.06 6.67 8.31
N GLN A 204 -5.61 7.39 7.30
CA GLN A 204 -6.30 7.44 6.01
C GLN A 204 -5.74 6.40 5.06
N ALA A 205 -6.62 5.51 4.59
CA ALA A 205 -6.26 4.48 3.62
C ALA A 205 -7.37 4.27 2.59
N ASP A 206 -6.98 3.90 1.36
CA ASP A 206 -7.92 3.57 0.30
C ASP A 206 -8.51 2.16 0.48
N PHE A 207 -7.69 1.23 0.97
CA PHE A 207 -8.09 -0.14 1.27
C PHE A 207 -7.70 -0.51 2.71
N ARG A 208 -8.60 -1.16 3.44
CA ARG A 208 -8.37 -1.60 4.81
C ARG A 208 -8.66 -3.08 4.95
N LEU A 209 -7.68 -3.83 5.49
CA LEU A 209 -7.80 -5.27 5.72
C LEU A 209 -7.45 -5.60 7.17
N ALA A 210 -8.37 -6.19 7.88
CA ALA A 210 -8.15 -6.71 9.23
C ALA A 210 -7.86 -8.21 9.21
N LEU A 211 -6.88 -8.64 10.00
CA LEU A 211 -6.52 -10.04 10.20
C LEU A 211 -6.81 -10.44 11.64
N THR A 212 -7.48 -11.55 11.84
CA THR A 212 -7.79 -12.05 13.19
C THR A 212 -7.99 -13.56 13.19
N GLY A 213 -7.63 -14.20 14.30
CA GLY A 213 -7.96 -15.60 14.54
C GLY A 213 -9.34 -15.79 15.18
N THR A 214 -9.92 -14.72 15.73
CA THR A 214 -11.20 -14.76 16.45
C THR A 214 -12.11 -13.62 16.01
N PRO A 215 -12.78 -13.74 14.86
CA PRO A 215 -13.49 -12.62 14.24
C PRO A 215 -14.71 -12.15 15.01
N VAL A 216 -15.42 -13.05 15.66
CA VAL A 216 -16.66 -12.76 16.39
C VAL A 216 -16.75 -13.67 17.61
N GLU A 217 -16.38 -13.16 18.79
CA GLU A 217 -16.61 -13.91 20.02
C GLU A 217 -18.00 -13.63 20.60
N ASN A 218 -18.53 -12.39 20.53
CA ASN A 218 -19.74 -12.03 21.25
C ASN A 218 -20.75 -11.14 20.51
N ARG A 219 -20.37 -10.26 19.57
CA ARG A 219 -21.29 -9.32 18.90
C ARG A 219 -20.83 -8.89 17.52
N LEU A 220 -21.78 -8.80 16.58
CA LEU A 220 -21.55 -8.20 15.25
C LEU A 220 -21.02 -6.75 15.32
N SER A 221 -21.36 -6.01 16.40
CA SER A 221 -20.85 -4.65 16.63
C SER A 221 -19.33 -4.58 16.81
N GLU A 222 -18.67 -5.69 17.18
CA GLU A 222 -17.21 -5.76 17.27
C GLU A 222 -16.56 -5.70 15.89
N LEU A 223 -17.18 -6.28 14.87
CA LEU A 223 -16.75 -6.18 13.46
C LEU A 223 -16.83 -4.74 12.95
N TRP A 224 -17.94 -4.04 13.26
CA TRP A 224 -18.13 -2.64 12.86
C TRP A 224 -17.15 -1.68 13.56
N SER A 225 -16.59 -2.10 14.69
CA SER A 225 -15.61 -1.29 15.41
C SER A 225 -14.24 -1.27 14.74
N ILE A 226 -13.97 -2.19 13.81
CA ILE A 226 -12.69 -2.32 13.10
C ILE A 226 -12.64 -1.37 11.88
N PHE A 227 -13.78 -1.07 11.29
CA PHE A 227 -13.96 -0.14 10.16
C PHE A 227 -14.65 1.15 10.62
#